data_1d8e2fb7c6be8c6bb55107362cbffbd8
#
_entry.id   1d8e2fb7c6be8c6bb55107362cbffbd8
#
_cell.length_a   1.000
_cell.length_b   1.000
_cell.length_c   1.000
_cell.angle_alpha   90.00
_cell.angle_beta   90.00
_cell.angle_gamma   90.00
#
_symmetry.space_group_name_H-M   'P 1'
#
loop_
_entity.id
_entity.type
_entity.pdbx_description
1 polymer ?
#
loop_
_entity_poly.entity_id
_entity_poly.type
_entity_poly.pdbx_seq_one_letter_code
_entity_poly.pdbx_strand_id
1 'polypeptide(L)'
;NGKIHINEDLRKIYNEWCGKRKNIPDPGFWGHWPRFYPEMPLKNNIVKSASEKSNKAVVFIGRSAGEDRENVLEKGSYYLTSREKEMLDLVTAHFDDVILVLNIGSLIDFEEIDAYKDKIGSILIAWQGGMESGNALSDILSGEVTPSGKLSDTIAKRYEDYPSSGNFGAKEYNNYVEDIFVGLPLF
;
A
#
# COMPACT_ATOMS: atom_id res chain seq x y z
N ASN A 1 -9.48 -18.52 -12.71
CA ASN A 1 -9.76 -19.40 -11.58
C ASN A 1 -11.07 -18.93 -10.95
N GLY A 2 -12.16 -19.69 -11.01
CA GLY A 2 -13.50 -19.29 -10.61
C GLY A 2 -13.79 -19.18 -9.11
N LYS A 3 -12.79 -18.88 -8.27
CA LYS A 3 -12.94 -18.83 -6.82
C LYS A 3 -13.17 -17.43 -6.24
N ILE A 4 -12.79 -16.37 -6.96
CA ILE A 4 -13.06 -14.98 -6.56
C ILE A 4 -13.98 -14.35 -7.60
N HIS A 5 -15.09 -13.81 -7.13
CA HIS A 5 -15.98 -13.00 -7.95
C HIS A 5 -15.68 -11.51 -7.71
N ILE A 6 -15.17 -10.86 -8.73
CA ILE A 6 -14.89 -9.41 -8.69
C ILE A 6 -16.20 -8.65 -8.86
N ASN A 7 -16.36 -7.56 -8.14
CA ASN A 7 -17.47 -6.64 -8.34
C ASN A 7 -17.30 -5.91 -9.69
N GLU A 8 -18.07 -6.35 -10.69
CA GLU A 8 -17.97 -5.85 -12.07
C GLU A 8 -18.33 -4.37 -12.20
N ASP A 9 -19.26 -3.87 -11.39
CA ASP A 9 -19.61 -2.45 -11.41
C ASP A 9 -18.43 -1.60 -10.94
N LEU A 10 -17.79 -2.02 -9.86
CA LEU A 10 -16.61 -1.34 -9.33
C LEU A 10 -15.45 -1.40 -10.33
N ARG A 11 -15.20 -2.58 -10.93
CA ARG A 11 -14.20 -2.75 -11.98
C ARG A 11 -14.43 -1.79 -13.15
N LYS A 12 -15.67 -1.65 -13.60
CA LYS A 12 -16.02 -0.73 -14.68
C LYS A 12 -15.72 0.73 -14.31
N ILE A 13 -16.09 1.14 -13.10
CA ILE A 13 -15.86 2.51 -12.61
C ILE A 13 -14.37 2.83 -12.56
N TYR A 14 -13.54 1.91 -12.03
CA TYR A 14 -12.09 2.07 -11.99
C TYR A 14 -11.48 2.10 -13.40
N ASN A 15 -11.88 1.21 -14.29
CA ASN A 15 -11.41 1.21 -15.68
C ASN A 15 -11.73 2.51 -16.40
N GLU A 16 -12.95 3.04 -16.23
CA GLU A 16 -13.35 4.33 -16.81
C GLU A 16 -12.53 5.49 -16.23
N TRP A 17 -12.20 5.44 -14.95
CA TRP A 17 -11.39 6.47 -14.31
C TRP A 17 -9.93 6.39 -14.75
N CYS A 18 -9.33 5.22 -14.75
CA CYS A 18 -7.95 4.97 -15.22
C CYS A 18 -7.79 5.23 -16.73
N GLY A 19 -8.83 5.00 -17.52
CA GLY A 19 -8.81 5.31 -18.96
C GLY A 19 -8.71 6.79 -19.29
N LYS A 20 -8.91 7.68 -18.33
CA LYS A 20 -8.78 9.13 -18.54
C LYS A 20 -7.34 9.58 -18.31
N ARG A 21 -6.63 9.97 -19.39
CA ARG A 21 -5.23 10.39 -19.32
C ARG A 21 -4.94 11.44 -18.23
N LYS A 22 -5.87 12.33 -17.94
CA LYS A 22 -5.72 13.34 -16.88
C LYS A 22 -5.61 12.78 -15.46
N ASN A 23 -6.05 11.54 -15.24
CA ASN A 23 -6.05 10.87 -13.94
C ASN A 23 -4.76 10.04 -13.74
N ILE A 24 -4.04 9.78 -14.81
CA ILE A 24 -2.78 9.02 -14.78
C ILE A 24 -1.64 10.01 -15.03
N PRO A 25 -0.78 10.26 -14.06
CA PRO A 25 0.37 11.12 -14.28
C PRO A 25 1.28 10.54 -15.37
N ASP A 26 2.02 11.42 -16.01
CA ASP A 26 3.06 10.99 -16.94
C ASP A 26 4.03 10.08 -16.19
N PRO A 27 4.39 8.91 -16.75
CA PRO A 27 5.37 8.03 -16.11
C PRO A 27 6.74 8.70 -15.93
N GLY A 28 6.97 9.82 -16.59
CA GLY A 28 8.22 10.57 -16.47
C GLY A 28 9.38 9.91 -17.21
N PHE A 29 10.56 10.47 -16.99
CA PHE A 29 11.83 9.96 -17.51
C PHE A 29 12.57 9.24 -16.38
N TRP A 30 13.65 8.52 -16.67
CA TRP A 30 14.49 7.83 -15.67
C TRP A 30 14.75 8.69 -14.43
N GLY A 31 14.47 8.13 -13.25
CA GLY A 31 14.59 8.83 -11.97
C GLY A 31 13.50 9.86 -11.65
N HIS A 32 12.56 10.11 -12.56
CA HIS A 32 11.52 11.13 -12.42
C HIS A 32 10.09 10.59 -12.41
N TRP A 33 9.90 9.27 -12.37
CA TRP A 33 8.56 8.70 -12.26
C TRP A 33 7.89 9.09 -10.94
N PRO A 34 6.55 9.19 -10.91
CA PRO A 34 5.82 9.54 -9.70
C PRO A 34 6.00 8.48 -8.62
N ARG A 35 6.10 8.90 -7.34
CA ARG A 35 6.18 7.99 -6.19
C ARG A 35 4.89 7.19 -5.97
N PHE A 36 3.77 7.74 -6.38
CA PHE A 36 2.46 7.11 -6.30
C PHE A 36 1.58 7.55 -7.47
N TYR A 37 0.59 6.77 -7.78
CA TYR A 37 -0.48 7.16 -8.70
C TYR A 37 -1.69 7.64 -7.89
N PRO A 38 -2.36 8.74 -8.31
CA PRO A 38 -3.50 9.28 -7.60
C PRO A 38 -4.61 8.24 -7.43
N GLU A 39 -5.13 8.11 -6.22
CA GLU A 39 -6.28 7.27 -5.96
C GLU A 39 -7.56 7.91 -6.51
N MET A 40 -8.45 7.08 -7.04
CA MET A 40 -9.77 7.53 -7.50
C MET A 40 -10.60 8.05 -6.34
N PRO A 41 -11.18 9.27 -6.44
CA PRO A 41 -12.07 9.76 -5.40
C PRO A 41 -13.33 8.90 -5.35
N LEU A 42 -13.43 8.07 -4.31
CA LEU A 42 -14.58 7.23 -4.06
C LEU A 42 -15.76 8.06 -3.51
N LYS A 43 -16.96 7.65 -3.86
CA LYS A 43 -18.19 8.20 -3.31
C LYS A 43 -18.85 7.17 -2.40
N ASN A 44 -19.47 7.65 -1.33
CA ASN A 44 -20.15 6.82 -0.34
C ASN A 44 -21.16 5.82 -0.98
N ASN A 45 -21.93 6.26 -1.97
CA ASN A 45 -22.91 5.41 -2.64
C ASN A 45 -22.25 4.25 -3.43
N ILE A 46 -21.03 4.44 -3.96
CA ILE A 46 -20.28 3.40 -4.67
C ILE A 46 -19.84 2.32 -3.68
N VAL A 47 -19.24 2.74 -2.55
CA VAL A 47 -18.74 1.81 -1.54
C VAL A 47 -19.89 1.08 -0.86
N LYS A 48 -20.99 1.79 -0.53
CA LYS A 48 -22.21 1.18 0.00
C LYS A 48 -22.77 0.13 -0.94
N SER A 49 -22.93 0.44 -2.24
CA SER A 49 -23.43 -0.54 -3.22
C SER A 49 -22.50 -1.75 -3.38
N ALA A 50 -21.18 -1.54 -3.21
CA ALA A 50 -20.23 -2.65 -3.22
C ALA A 50 -20.37 -3.54 -1.98
N SER A 51 -20.61 -2.97 -0.79
CA SER A 51 -20.80 -3.73 0.45
C SER A 51 -22.11 -4.54 0.49
N GLU A 52 -23.11 -4.12 -0.28
CA GLU A 52 -24.34 -4.92 -0.46
C GLU A 52 -24.13 -6.22 -1.26
N LYS A 53 -23.01 -6.30 -2.01
CA LYS A 53 -22.66 -7.43 -2.88
C LYS A 53 -21.51 -8.29 -2.36
N SER A 54 -20.76 -7.83 -1.38
CA SER A 54 -19.62 -8.52 -0.80
C SER A 54 -19.47 -8.17 0.67
N ASN A 55 -19.05 -9.13 1.47
CA ASN A 55 -18.72 -8.92 2.88
C ASN A 55 -17.22 -8.61 3.10
N LYS A 56 -16.40 -8.68 2.06
CA LYS A 56 -14.96 -8.39 2.11
C LYS A 56 -14.59 -7.32 1.10
N ALA A 57 -13.65 -6.47 1.49
CA ALA A 57 -12.99 -5.53 0.60
C ALA A 57 -11.48 -5.82 0.53
N VAL A 58 -10.91 -5.66 -0.66
CA VAL A 58 -9.46 -5.65 -0.85
C VAL A 58 -9.06 -4.25 -1.27
N VAL A 59 -8.24 -3.61 -0.47
CA VAL A 59 -7.72 -2.27 -0.71
C VAL A 59 -6.26 -2.37 -1.11
N PHE A 60 -5.88 -1.70 -2.20
CA PHE A 60 -4.51 -1.62 -2.67
C PHE A 60 -3.96 -0.23 -2.41
N ILE A 61 -2.76 -0.18 -1.82
CA ILE A 61 -1.95 1.05 -1.74
C ILE A 61 -0.65 0.79 -2.47
N GLY A 62 -0.34 1.66 -3.44
CA GLY A 62 0.84 1.56 -4.29
C GLY A 62 1.86 2.66 -4.03
N ARG A 63 3.14 2.28 -4.05
CA ARG A 63 4.27 3.21 -4.05
C ARG A 63 5.31 2.74 -5.04
N SER A 64 5.78 3.64 -5.87
CA SER A 64 6.96 3.39 -6.69
C SER A 64 8.21 3.68 -5.89
N ALA A 65 9.21 2.82 -6.02
CA ALA A 65 10.56 3.05 -5.53
C ALA A 65 11.56 2.67 -6.63
N GLY A 66 12.79 3.04 -6.47
CA GLY A 66 13.86 2.73 -7.39
C GLY A 66 15.06 3.62 -7.13
N GLU A 67 16.06 3.50 -7.97
CA GLU A 67 17.26 4.30 -7.90
C GLU A 67 16.94 5.79 -7.95
N ASP A 68 17.59 6.58 -7.10
CA ASP A 68 17.37 8.04 -6.93
C ASP A 68 15.92 8.43 -6.53
N ARG A 69 15.17 7.48 -5.96
CA ARG A 69 13.80 7.72 -5.50
C ARG A 69 13.60 7.22 -4.08
N GLU A 70 14.43 7.73 -3.19
CA GLU A 70 14.37 7.44 -1.76
C GLU A 70 13.03 7.84 -1.16
N ASN A 71 12.68 7.14 -0.09
CA ASN A 71 11.52 7.48 0.70
C ASN A 71 11.72 8.85 1.37
N VAL A 72 10.66 9.63 1.44
CA VAL A 72 10.65 10.94 2.10
C VAL A 72 9.44 11.04 3.03
N LEU A 73 9.55 11.81 4.09
CA LEU A 73 8.49 12.02 5.09
C LEU A 73 7.39 12.95 4.54
N GLU A 74 6.76 12.53 3.44
CA GLU A 74 5.72 13.26 2.74
C GLU A 74 4.54 12.35 2.40
N LYS A 75 3.38 12.98 2.17
CA LYS A 75 2.17 12.28 1.67
C LYS A 75 2.42 11.69 0.29
N GLY A 76 2.07 10.41 0.12
CA GLY A 76 2.31 9.67 -1.12
C GLY A 76 3.72 9.11 -1.25
N SER A 77 4.56 9.27 -0.22
CA SER A 77 5.80 8.53 -0.02
C SER A 77 5.67 7.72 1.27
N TYR A 78 6.18 8.21 2.39
CA TYR A 78 6.07 7.54 3.68
C TYR A 78 4.65 7.61 4.25
N TYR A 79 4.00 8.77 4.21
CA TYR A 79 2.63 8.95 4.71
C TYR A 79 1.58 8.67 3.66
N LEU A 80 0.39 8.28 4.12
CA LEU A 80 -0.78 8.12 3.27
C LEU A 80 -1.21 9.46 2.66
N THR A 81 -1.65 9.44 1.42
CA THR A 81 -2.29 10.60 0.80
C THR A 81 -3.66 10.84 1.43
N SER A 82 -4.18 12.06 1.29
CA SER A 82 -5.53 12.36 1.76
C SER A 82 -6.59 11.49 1.07
N ARG A 83 -6.38 11.13 -0.20
CA ARG A 83 -7.30 10.25 -0.95
C ARG A 83 -7.27 8.80 -0.47
N GLU A 84 -6.11 8.29 -0.10
CA GLU A 84 -6.00 6.96 0.47
C GLU A 84 -6.67 6.87 1.84
N LYS A 85 -6.54 7.91 2.67
CA LYS A 85 -7.27 8.01 3.93
C LYS A 85 -8.78 8.08 3.72
N GLU A 86 -9.25 8.95 2.82
CA GLU A 86 -10.68 9.01 2.46
C GLU A 86 -11.21 7.66 1.95
N MET A 87 -10.41 6.93 1.17
CA MET A 87 -10.75 5.59 0.70
C MET A 87 -10.84 4.60 1.87
N LEU A 88 -9.85 4.58 2.76
CA LEU A 88 -9.87 3.71 3.95
C LEU A 88 -11.04 4.04 4.86
N ASP A 89 -11.29 5.32 5.13
CA ASP A 89 -12.44 5.78 5.95
C ASP A 89 -13.77 5.28 5.37
N LEU A 90 -13.97 5.44 4.06
CA LEU A 90 -15.20 4.98 3.40
C LEU A 90 -15.32 3.46 3.38
N VAL A 91 -14.23 2.75 3.05
CA VAL A 91 -14.27 1.28 2.97
C VAL A 91 -14.51 0.68 4.35
N THR A 92 -13.79 1.13 5.39
CA THR A 92 -13.95 0.61 6.75
C THR A 92 -15.28 1.00 7.41
N ALA A 93 -15.94 2.05 6.91
CA ALA A 93 -17.30 2.40 7.35
C ALA A 93 -18.37 1.42 6.81
N HIS A 94 -18.10 0.71 5.73
CA HIS A 94 -19.06 -0.17 5.07
C HIS A 94 -18.68 -1.66 5.08
N PHE A 95 -17.42 -1.99 5.36
CA PHE A 95 -16.93 -3.36 5.42
C PHE A 95 -16.31 -3.65 6.78
N ASP A 96 -16.61 -4.83 7.32
CA ASP A 96 -16.05 -5.31 8.58
C ASP A 96 -14.81 -6.19 8.41
N ASP A 97 -14.51 -6.60 7.18
CA ASP A 97 -13.36 -7.43 6.84
C ASP A 97 -12.64 -6.86 5.62
N VAL A 98 -11.58 -6.14 5.88
CA VAL A 98 -10.75 -5.48 4.87
C VAL A 98 -9.39 -6.16 4.81
N ILE A 99 -8.97 -6.54 3.60
CA ILE A 99 -7.62 -6.98 3.30
C ILE A 99 -6.87 -5.80 2.69
N LEU A 100 -5.81 -5.36 3.34
CA LEU A 100 -4.95 -4.30 2.84
C LEU A 100 -3.75 -4.91 2.11
N VAL A 101 -3.60 -4.60 0.83
CA VAL A 101 -2.46 -5.02 0.01
C VAL A 101 -1.55 -3.83 -0.23
N LEU A 102 -0.31 -3.94 0.22
CA LEU A 102 0.72 -2.93 0.04
C LEU A 102 1.64 -3.33 -1.12
N ASN A 103 1.40 -2.73 -2.29
CA ASN A 103 2.27 -2.88 -3.46
C ASN A 103 3.27 -1.71 -3.46
N ILE A 104 4.29 -1.84 -2.62
CA ILE A 104 5.21 -0.76 -2.26
C ILE A 104 6.65 -1.20 -2.46
N GLY A 105 7.52 -0.30 -2.88
CA GLY A 105 8.97 -0.56 -2.98
C GLY A 105 9.76 -0.06 -1.78
N SER A 106 9.12 0.70 -0.89
CA SER A 106 9.67 1.20 0.37
C SER A 106 8.58 1.20 1.44
N LEU A 107 8.96 1.18 2.70
CA LEU A 107 8.00 1.17 3.82
C LEU A 107 7.16 2.45 3.85
N ILE A 108 5.96 2.33 4.39
CA ILE A 108 5.05 3.44 4.67
C ILE A 108 4.77 3.51 6.17
N ASP A 109 4.15 4.57 6.63
CA ASP A 109 3.80 4.76 8.03
C ASP A 109 2.73 3.77 8.47
N PHE A 110 3.06 2.90 9.41
CA PHE A 110 2.13 1.93 9.98
C PHE A 110 1.27 2.52 11.12
N GLU A 111 1.64 3.65 11.71
CA GLU A 111 0.79 4.34 12.69
C GLU A 111 -0.52 4.82 12.04
N GLU A 112 -0.43 5.34 10.81
CA GLU A 112 -1.63 5.75 10.05
C GLU A 112 -2.53 4.55 9.69
N ILE A 113 -1.95 3.37 9.46
CA ILE A 113 -2.70 2.13 9.18
C ILE A 113 -3.31 1.55 10.47
N ASP A 114 -2.62 1.65 11.59
CA ASP A 114 -3.09 1.15 12.91
C ASP A 114 -4.40 1.80 13.34
N ALA A 115 -4.71 3.00 12.85
CA ALA A 115 -6.00 3.65 13.07
C ALA A 115 -7.20 2.83 12.54
N TYR A 116 -6.98 1.90 11.63
CA TYR A 116 -8.00 1.04 11.00
C TYR A 116 -7.93 -0.43 11.45
N LYS A 117 -7.11 -0.76 12.44
CA LYS A 117 -6.82 -2.14 12.87
C LYS A 117 -8.04 -2.99 13.21
N ASP A 118 -9.10 -2.38 13.74
CA ASP A 118 -10.33 -3.11 14.12
C ASP A 118 -11.15 -3.57 12.89
N LYS A 119 -10.85 -3.06 11.70
CA LYS A 119 -11.52 -3.35 10.43
C LYS A 119 -10.61 -4.00 9.40
N ILE A 120 -9.30 -3.82 9.52
CA ILE A 120 -8.31 -4.47 8.67
C ILE A 120 -7.99 -5.84 9.26
N GLY A 121 -8.56 -6.89 8.67
CA GLY A 121 -8.36 -8.28 9.10
C GLY A 121 -6.98 -8.83 8.74
N SER A 122 -6.35 -8.30 7.69
CA SER A 122 -5.00 -8.70 7.28
C SER A 122 -4.30 -7.65 6.43
N ILE A 123 -2.96 -7.62 6.52
CA ILE A 123 -2.10 -6.79 5.68
C ILE A 123 -1.17 -7.72 4.90
N LEU A 124 -1.19 -7.61 3.58
CA LEU A 124 -0.29 -8.32 2.67
C LEU A 124 0.71 -7.33 2.07
N ILE A 125 1.98 -7.46 2.41
CA ILE A 125 3.04 -6.67 1.78
C ILE A 125 3.48 -7.42 0.53
N ALA A 126 3.04 -6.92 -0.62
CA ALA A 126 3.29 -7.53 -1.92
C ALA A 126 4.62 -7.09 -2.53
N TRP A 127 5.23 -6.04 -1.99
CA TRP A 127 6.40 -5.38 -2.55
C TRP A 127 6.20 -4.99 -4.02
N GLN A 128 7.28 -4.85 -4.78
CA GLN A 128 7.27 -4.61 -6.22
C GLN A 128 7.51 -5.93 -6.96
N GLY A 129 6.44 -6.64 -7.28
CA GLY A 129 6.51 -7.89 -8.03
C GLY A 129 6.84 -7.67 -9.50
N GLY A 130 7.27 -8.74 -10.18
CA GLY A 130 7.50 -8.76 -11.61
C GLY A 130 6.20 -8.92 -12.43
N MET A 131 6.33 -9.37 -13.69
CA MET A 131 5.21 -9.51 -14.62
C MET A 131 4.08 -10.43 -14.11
N GLU A 132 4.40 -11.42 -13.31
CA GLU A 132 3.45 -12.40 -12.77
C GLU A 132 2.88 -11.99 -11.39
N SER A 133 3.18 -10.80 -10.89
CA SER A 133 2.73 -10.36 -9.56
C SER A 133 1.21 -10.38 -9.40
N GLY A 134 0.46 -10.00 -10.44
CA GLY A 134 -1.00 -10.04 -10.43
C GLY A 134 -1.55 -11.46 -10.30
N ASN A 135 -0.95 -12.43 -10.99
CA ASN A 135 -1.32 -13.84 -10.88
C ASN A 135 -1.00 -14.39 -9.49
N ALA A 136 0.21 -14.13 -8.98
CA ALA A 136 0.61 -14.55 -7.65
C ALA A 136 -0.29 -13.96 -6.54
N LEU A 137 -0.63 -12.69 -6.62
CA LEU A 137 -1.57 -12.05 -5.69
C LEU A 137 -2.98 -12.66 -5.79
N SER A 138 -3.44 -12.94 -7.00
CA SER A 138 -4.73 -13.62 -7.20
C SER A 138 -4.76 -14.99 -6.54
N ASP A 139 -3.70 -15.78 -6.67
CA ASP A 139 -3.60 -17.12 -6.06
C ASP A 139 -3.58 -17.03 -4.53
N ILE A 140 -2.88 -16.05 -3.96
CA ILE A 140 -2.86 -15.81 -2.51
C ILE A 140 -4.24 -15.37 -2.02
N LEU A 141 -4.86 -14.37 -2.67
CA LEU A 141 -6.16 -13.84 -2.27
C LEU A 141 -7.29 -14.86 -2.44
N SER A 142 -7.15 -15.80 -3.38
CA SER A 142 -8.10 -16.91 -3.56
C SER A 142 -7.87 -18.09 -2.60
N GLY A 143 -6.78 -18.08 -1.86
CA GLY A 143 -6.39 -19.18 -0.97
C GLY A 143 -5.83 -20.41 -1.71
N GLU A 144 -5.49 -20.30 -3.00
CA GLU A 144 -4.80 -21.36 -3.74
C GLU A 144 -3.39 -21.59 -3.20
N VAL A 145 -2.73 -20.50 -2.81
CA VAL A 145 -1.36 -20.50 -2.31
C VAL A 145 -1.30 -19.74 -0.99
N THR A 146 -0.61 -20.29 -0.01
CA THR A 146 -0.29 -19.60 1.24
C THR A 146 0.98 -18.77 1.06
N PRO A 147 0.99 -17.47 1.46
CA PRO A 147 2.20 -16.66 1.43
C PRO A 147 3.31 -17.32 2.25
N SER A 148 4.46 -17.58 1.63
CA SER A 148 5.64 -18.19 2.29
C SER A 148 6.71 -17.16 2.64
N GLY A 149 6.62 -15.94 2.11
CA GLY A 149 7.54 -14.85 2.38
C GLY A 149 7.50 -14.42 3.84
N LYS A 150 8.67 -14.03 4.36
CA LYS A 150 8.83 -13.43 5.68
C LYS A 150 9.26 -11.98 5.51
N LEU A 151 8.94 -11.13 6.47
CA LEU A 151 9.51 -9.79 6.51
C LEU A 151 11.02 -9.91 6.75
N SER A 152 11.80 -9.18 5.97
CA SER A 152 13.25 -9.11 6.13
C SER A 152 13.65 -8.31 7.37
N ASP A 153 12.77 -7.40 7.79
CA ASP A 153 13.05 -6.42 8.83
C ASP A 153 11.85 -6.26 9.77
N THR A 154 12.10 -5.71 10.95
CA THR A 154 11.05 -5.24 11.84
C THR A 154 10.57 -3.88 11.37
N ILE A 155 9.26 -3.77 11.12
CA ILE A 155 8.64 -2.50 10.76
C ILE A 155 8.31 -1.75 12.05
N ALA A 156 8.92 -0.59 12.24
CA ALA A 156 8.61 0.28 13.37
C ALA A 156 7.19 0.85 13.25
N LYS A 157 6.57 1.10 14.39
CA LYS A 157 5.24 1.71 14.43
C LYS A 157 5.28 3.16 13.98
N ARG A 158 6.28 3.92 14.42
CA ARG A 158 6.50 5.31 14.05
C ARG A 158 7.88 5.48 13.46
N TYR A 159 8.06 6.51 12.64
CA TYR A 159 9.37 6.82 12.05
C TYR A 159 10.46 7.03 13.09
N GLU A 160 10.14 7.71 14.19
CA GLU A 160 11.08 8.00 15.28
C GLU A 160 11.54 6.74 16.04
N ASP A 161 10.82 5.65 15.90
CA ASP A 161 11.18 4.37 16.54
C ASP A 161 12.29 3.63 15.77
N TYR A 162 12.64 4.09 14.55
CA TYR A 162 13.84 3.61 13.84
C TYR A 162 15.09 4.26 14.42
N PRO A 163 16.11 3.50 14.88
CA PRO A 163 17.33 4.06 15.43
C PRO A 163 18.06 5.01 14.48
N SER A 164 17.96 4.77 13.18
CA SER A 164 18.56 5.59 12.12
C SER A 164 17.76 6.85 11.77
N SER A 165 16.55 7.04 12.31
CA SER A 165 15.66 8.15 11.93
C SER A 165 16.30 9.53 12.04
N GLY A 166 17.19 9.73 13.03
CA GLY A 166 17.84 11.02 13.27
C GLY A 166 18.96 11.37 12.28
N ASN A 167 19.42 10.42 11.46
CA ASN A 167 20.52 10.65 10.51
C ASN A 167 20.28 10.06 9.12
N PHE A 168 19.12 9.48 8.87
CA PHE A 168 18.75 8.95 7.56
C PHE A 168 18.74 10.08 6.52
N GLY A 169 19.42 9.85 5.39
CA GLY A 169 19.52 10.83 4.31
C GLY A 169 20.39 12.04 4.60
N ALA A 170 21.30 11.97 5.57
CA ALA A 170 22.28 13.03 5.81
C ALA A 170 23.16 13.24 4.58
N LYS A 171 23.45 14.53 4.25
CA LYS A 171 24.13 14.89 2.99
C LYS A 171 25.62 14.59 2.97
N GLU A 172 26.27 14.63 4.10
CA GLU A 172 27.74 14.50 4.19
C GLU A 172 28.15 13.09 4.57
N TYR A 173 27.47 12.48 5.54
CA TYR A 173 27.72 11.11 5.99
C TYR A 173 26.50 10.55 6.70
N ASN A 174 26.34 9.23 6.66
CA ASN A 174 25.36 8.50 7.46
C ASN A 174 26.08 7.61 8.47
N ASN A 175 25.67 7.68 9.73
CA ASN A 175 26.13 6.77 10.76
C ASN A 175 25.24 5.52 10.74
N TYR A 176 25.84 4.35 10.64
CA TYR A 176 25.16 3.07 10.75
C TYR A 176 24.92 2.72 12.22
N VAL A 177 24.01 3.45 12.88
CA VAL A 177 23.80 3.36 14.33
C VAL A 177 23.22 2.01 14.77
N GLU A 178 22.62 1.25 13.85
CA GLU A 178 22.08 -0.08 14.11
C GLU A 178 23.13 -1.18 13.98
N ASP A 179 24.23 -0.92 13.26
CA ASP A 179 25.32 -1.85 13.01
C ASP A 179 24.78 -3.23 12.57
N ILE A 180 25.18 -4.33 13.24
CA ILE A 180 24.71 -5.69 12.96
C ILE A 180 23.27 -5.96 13.44
N PHE A 181 22.66 -5.03 14.16
CA PHE A 181 21.32 -5.16 14.74
C PHE A 181 20.20 -4.60 13.83
N VAL A 182 20.54 -4.24 12.59
CA VAL A 182 19.54 -3.77 11.61
C VAL A 182 18.35 -4.74 11.56
N GLY A 183 17.14 -4.18 11.68
CA GLY A 183 15.90 -4.93 11.60
C GLY A 183 15.58 -5.81 12.80
N LEU A 184 16.41 -5.83 13.83
CA LEU A 184 16.10 -6.54 15.07
C LEU A 184 15.21 -5.66 15.97
N PRO A 185 14.21 -6.25 16.67
CA PRO A 185 13.44 -5.50 17.64
C PRO A 185 14.36 -5.00 18.76
N LEU A 186 14.28 -3.71 19.04
CA LEU A 186 14.88 -3.14 20.24
C LEU A 186 14.04 -3.59 21.43
N PHE A 187 14.64 -4.34 22.34
CA PHE A 187 14.03 -4.82 23.60
C PHE A 187 13.98 -3.72 24.64
#